data_661d20c730617d67d29de4ea143618a3
#
_entry.id   661d20c730617d67d29de4ea143618a3
#
_cell.length_a   1.000
_cell.length_b   1.000
_cell.length_c   1.000
_cell.angle_alpha   90.00
_cell.angle_beta   90.00
_cell.angle_gamma   90.00
#
_symmetry.space_group_name_H-M   'P 1'
#
loop_
_entity.id
_entity.type
_entity.pdbx_description
1 polymer ?
#
loop_
_entity_poly.entity_id
_entity_poly.type
_entity_poly.pdbx_seq_one_letter_code
_entity_poly.pdbx_strand_id
1 'polypeptide(L)'
;MANKKNKVKFGLQNVYWAKINEWGVDSDGNRTFPAYGESKHLPGAVSLSIDANGEAXXXXXXXINNNAGYTGDLEIALITTEFATEILGEILDNNGVLVERNDTELAQFALMFEFLGDKHHIRHVMYCCSASRPATESATTEESTEVKTEKLTLKATPLPTGLVKSKTTESTSDTVYNNWFKTPYSPSTQTATTTTKTS
;
A
#
# COMPACT_ATOMS: atom_id res chain seq x y z
N MET A 1 -3.44 -26.78 16.82
CA MET A 1 -4.03 -26.41 15.50
C MET A 1 -4.04 -24.90 15.37
N ALA A 2 -3.27 -24.40 14.42
CA ALA A 2 -3.22 -22.95 14.16
C ALA A 2 -4.58 -22.47 13.68
N ASN A 3 -5.16 -21.53 14.40
CA ASN A 3 -6.42 -20.90 14.03
C ASN A 3 -6.17 -20.13 12.71
N LYS A 4 -6.69 -20.70 11.64
CA LYS A 4 -6.61 -20.04 10.33
C LYS A 4 -7.54 -18.84 10.37
N LYS A 5 -7.01 -17.67 10.70
CA LYS A 5 -7.77 -16.42 10.63
C LYS A 5 -8.27 -16.26 9.19
N ASN A 6 -9.57 -16.23 9.02
CA ASN A 6 -10.17 -15.97 7.72
C ASN A 6 -9.82 -14.53 7.32
N LYS A 7 -8.86 -14.40 6.40
CA LYS A 7 -8.51 -13.11 5.83
C LYS A 7 -9.71 -12.54 5.08
N VAL A 8 -10.10 -11.34 5.43
CA VAL A 8 -11.18 -10.66 4.73
C VAL A 8 -10.63 -10.12 3.41
N LYS A 9 -11.30 -10.49 2.34
CA LYS A 9 -10.94 -10.09 0.98
C LYS A 9 -11.81 -8.91 0.56
N PHE A 10 -11.16 -7.83 0.11
CA PHE A 10 -11.84 -6.62 -0.34
C PHE A 10 -11.57 -6.41 -1.82
N GLY A 11 -12.65 -6.29 -2.62
CA GLY A 11 -12.52 -5.90 -4.02
C GLY A 11 -12.02 -4.46 -4.14
N LEU A 12 -11.25 -4.18 -5.18
CA LEU A 12 -10.62 -2.86 -5.39
C LEU A 12 -11.13 -2.21 -6.67
N GLN A 13 -11.12 -0.88 -6.66
CA GLN A 13 -11.33 -0.06 -7.86
C GLN A 13 -10.46 1.19 -7.79
N ASN A 14 -10.18 1.79 -8.92
CA ASN A 14 -9.40 3.03 -9.02
C ASN A 14 -8.07 2.90 -8.28
N VAL A 15 -7.28 1.89 -8.66
CA VAL A 15 -6.02 1.58 -7.98
C VAL A 15 -4.88 2.30 -8.68
N TYR A 16 -4.08 3.04 -7.91
CA TYR A 16 -2.92 3.79 -8.37
C TYR A 16 -1.73 3.50 -7.47
N TRP A 17 -0.51 3.66 -8.00
CA TRP A 17 0.71 3.49 -7.24
C TRP A 17 1.69 4.60 -7.58
N ALA A 18 2.51 4.95 -6.61
CA ALA A 18 3.57 5.95 -6.78
C ALA A 18 4.82 5.45 -6.08
N LYS A 19 5.90 5.29 -6.83
CA LYS A 19 7.18 4.78 -6.32
C LYS A 19 7.81 5.81 -5.37
N ILE A 20 8.41 5.32 -4.28
CA ILE A 20 9.25 6.16 -3.43
C ILE A 20 10.59 6.36 -4.14
N ASN A 21 10.84 7.59 -4.61
CA ASN A 21 12.07 7.91 -5.33
C ASN A 21 13.19 8.31 -4.37
N GLU A 22 12.85 9.03 -3.31
CA GLU A 22 13.84 9.59 -2.41
C GLU A 22 13.19 9.81 -1.04
N TRP A 23 13.96 9.62 0.02
CA TRP A 23 13.50 9.89 1.37
C TRP A 23 13.82 11.32 1.75
N GLY A 24 12.87 12.02 2.35
CA GLY A 24 13.16 13.27 3.04
C GLY A 24 14.05 12.99 4.25
N VAL A 25 14.88 13.96 4.59
CA VAL A 25 15.80 13.83 5.73
C VAL A 25 15.74 15.13 6.54
N ASP A 26 15.59 15.01 7.85
CA ASP A 26 15.55 16.16 8.74
C ASP A 26 16.98 16.58 9.13
N SER A 27 17.08 17.63 9.96
CA SER A 27 18.38 18.18 10.38
C SER A 27 19.21 17.19 11.20
N ASP A 28 18.57 16.18 11.82
CA ASP A 28 19.26 15.15 12.61
C ASP A 28 19.62 13.91 11.79
N GLY A 29 19.33 13.92 10.48
CA GLY A 29 19.62 12.81 9.60
C GLY A 29 18.54 11.72 9.59
N ASN A 30 17.41 11.96 10.23
CA ASN A 30 16.30 10.98 10.27
C ASN A 30 15.45 11.09 9.01
N ARG A 31 15.01 9.94 8.51
CA ARG A 31 14.11 9.91 7.35
C ARG A 31 12.75 10.49 7.70
N THR A 32 12.25 11.31 6.81
CA THR A 32 10.94 11.96 6.93
C THR A 32 10.02 11.49 5.79
N PHE A 33 9.00 12.28 5.46
CA PHE A 33 8.05 11.93 4.41
C PHE A 33 8.77 11.81 3.07
N PRO A 34 8.56 10.73 2.31
CA PRO A 34 9.30 10.52 1.08
C PRO A 34 8.83 11.40 -0.08
N ALA A 35 9.70 11.57 -1.07
CA ALA A 35 9.35 12.13 -2.36
C ALA A 35 8.90 10.99 -3.26
N TYR A 36 7.64 11.03 -3.67
CA TYR A 36 7.05 10.03 -4.55
C TYR A 36 7.22 10.42 -6.01
N GLY A 37 7.34 9.42 -6.87
CA GLY A 37 7.32 9.61 -8.29
C GLY A 37 5.91 9.84 -8.82
N GLU A 38 5.78 9.89 -10.13
CA GLU A 38 4.49 10.05 -10.79
C GLU A 38 3.54 8.91 -10.42
N SER A 39 2.31 9.26 -10.07
CA SER A 39 1.25 8.29 -9.83
C SER A 39 0.85 7.61 -11.13
N LYS A 40 0.73 6.29 -11.09
CA LYS A 40 0.40 5.48 -12.26
C LYS A 40 -0.76 4.55 -11.93
N HIS A 41 -1.62 4.32 -12.91
CA HIS A 41 -2.78 3.46 -12.77
C HIS A 41 -2.37 1.98 -12.76
N LEU A 42 -2.99 1.19 -11.89
CA LEU A 42 -2.80 -0.27 -11.84
C LEU A 42 -4.13 -0.93 -12.19
N PRO A 43 -4.48 -1.00 -13.49
CA PRO A 43 -5.84 -1.40 -13.88
C PRO A 43 -6.15 -2.87 -13.61
N GLY A 44 -5.12 -3.71 -13.45
CA GLY A 44 -5.30 -5.13 -13.21
C GLY A 44 -5.57 -5.51 -11.77
N ALA A 45 -5.47 -4.58 -10.81
CA ALA A 45 -5.66 -4.90 -9.40
C ALA A 45 -7.14 -5.25 -9.15
N VAL A 46 -7.38 -6.41 -8.54
CA VAL A 46 -8.71 -6.98 -8.35
C VAL A 46 -9.14 -6.92 -6.89
N SER A 47 -8.29 -7.37 -5.99
CA SER A 47 -8.66 -7.46 -4.58
C SER A 47 -7.45 -7.39 -3.67
N LEU A 48 -7.73 -7.05 -2.41
CA LEU A 48 -6.74 -6.93 -1.36
C LEU A 48 -7.21 -7.73 -0.15
N SER A 49 -6.34 -8.57 0.37
CA SER A 49 -6.59 -9.36 1.56
C SER A 49 -5.44 -9.12 2.52
N ILE A 50 -5.68 -8.35 3.58
CA ILE A 50 -4.62 -7.93 4.50
C ILE A 50 -5.00 -8.16 5.95
N ASP A 51 -3.97 -8.45 6.76
CA ASP A 51 -4.06 -8.54 8.21
C ASP A 51 -3.15 -7.49 8.83
N ALA A 52 -3.60 -6.95 9.95
CA ALA A 52 -2.78 -6.01 10.72
C ALA A 52 -1.58 -6.74 11.34
N ASN A 53 -0.40 -6.14 11.22
CA ASN A 53 0.81 -6.58 11.92
C ASN A 53 0.86 -5.92 13.29
N GLY A 54 1.47 -6.58 14.24
CA GLY A 54 1.64 -6.07 15.60
C GLY A 54 0.58 -6.60 16.54
N GLU A 55 0.89 -6.55 17.84
CA GLU A 55 0.03 -7.01 18.92
C GLU A 55 -0.39 -5.81 19.76
N ALA A 56 -1.66 -5.82 20.15
CA ALA A 56 -2.09 -4.84 21.14
C ALA A 56 -1.47 -5.25 22.46
N UNK A 57 -0.60 -4.56 22.87
CA UNK A 57 0.01 -4.89 24.12
C UNK A 57 -0.78 -4.24 25.18
N UNK A 58 -1.36 -4.85 25.75
CA UNK A 58 -2.11 -4.35 26.85
C UNK A 58 -1.18 -4.30 28.00
N UNK A 59 -0.60 -3.35 28.07
CA UNK A 59 0.13 -3.06 29.28
C UNK A 59 -0.75 -2.33 30.21
N UNK A 60 -0.64 -2.62 31.18
CA UNK A 60 -1.49 -2.07 32.20
C UNK A 60 -1.64 -0.60 32.13
N UNK A 61 -1.57 0.13 31.78
CA UNK A 61 -1.78 1.52 31.84
C UNK A 61 -1.75 2.22 30.50
N UNK A 62 -1.23 1.76 29.76
CA UNK A 62 -1.14 2.40 28.48
C UNK A 62 -1.58 1.45 27.42
N UNK A 63 -2.30 1.68 26.83
CA UNK A 63 -2.65 1.06 25.67
C UNK A 63 -1.79 1.60 24.64
N ILE A 64 -0.72 1.27 24.40
CA ILE A 64 0.14 1.64 23.28
C ILE A 64 -0.28 0.81 22.09
N ASN A 65 -0.80 1.47 21.09
CA ASN A 65 -1.15 0.83 19.82
C ASN A 65 0.14 0.64 19.02
N ASN A 66 0.64 -0.59 18.98
CA ASN A 66 1.83 -0.92 18.20
C ASN A 66 1.41 -1.34 16.79
N ASN A 67 1.04 -0.35 15.97
CA ASN A 67 0.65 -0.60 14.58
C ASN A 67 1.91 -0.78 13.74
N ALA A 68 2.23 -2.04 13.44
CA ALA A 68 3.41 -2.39 12.61
C ALA A 68 3.04 -2.56 11.13
N GLY A 69 1.90 -2.01 10.72
CA GLY A 69 1.45 -2.05 9.34
C GLY A 69 0.59 -3.26 9.03
N TYR A 70 0.62 -3.70 7.79
CA TYR A 70 -0.26 -4.76 7.29
C TYR A 70 0.52 -5.70 6.38
N THR A 71 0.10 -6.96 6.34
CA THR A 71 0.66 -7.96 5.43
C THR A 71 -0.48 -8.76 4.82
N GLY A 72 -0.37 -9.07 3.54
CA GLY A 72 -1.39 -9.86 2.89
C GLY A 72 -1.11 -10.09 1.42
N ASP A 73 -2.20 -10.19 0.66
CA ASP A 73 -2.14 -10.54 -0.75
C ASP A 73 -2.85 -9.48 -1.59
N LEU A 74 -2.18 -9.06 -2.65
CA LEU A 74 -2.78 -8.25 -3.71
C LEU A 74 -3.04 -9.18 -4.90
N GLU A 75 -4.30 -9.40 -5.21
CA GLU A 75 -4.70 -10.21 -6.36
C GLU A 75 -4.78 -9.30 -7.58
N ILE A 76 -4.07 -9.69 -8.64
CA ILE A 76 -3.92 -8.84 -9.82
C ILE A 76 -4.09 -9.68 -11.10
N ALA A 77 -4.94 -9.20 -12.00
CA ALA A 77 -5.23 -9.87 -13.28
C ALA A 77 -4.24 -9.46 -14.37
N LEU A 78 -3.66 -8.27 -14.24
CA LEU A 78 -2.72 -7.75 -15.22
C LEU A 78 -1.66 -6.91 -14.50
N ILE A 79 -0.40 -7.30 -14.65
CA ILE A 79 0.73 -6.52 -14.15
C ILE A 79 1.25 -5.68 -15.31
N THR A 80 1.19 -4.35 -15.18
CA THR A 80 1.71 -3.46 -16.21
C THR A 80 3.23 -3.57 -16.28
N THR A 81 3.79 -3.30 -17.46
CA THR A 81 5.24 -3.30 -17.64
C THR A 81 5.92 -2.32 -16.69
N GLU A 82 5.31 -1.17 -16.46
CA GLU A 82 5.86 -0.15 -15.56
C GLU A 82 5.90 -0.65 -14.10
N PHE A 83 4.84 -1.29 -13.64
CA PHE A 83 4.81 -1.85 -12.29
C PHE A 83 5.85 -2.99 -12.15
N ALA A 84 5.95 -3.84 -13.16
CA ALA A 84 6.92 -4.94 -13.17
C ALA A 84 8.36 -4.42 -13.09
N THR A 85 8.69 -3.40 -13.87
CA THR A 85 10.06 -2.89 -13.90
C THR A 85 10.39 -2.00 -12.69
N GLU A 86 9.48 -1.12 -12.31
CA GLU A 86 9.76 -0.13 -11.27
C GLU A 86 9.58 -0.70 -9.86
N ILE A 87 8.65 -1.62 -9.66
CA ILE A 87 8.32 -2.13 -8.32
C ILE A 87 8.82 -3.55 -8.12
N LEU A 88 8.56 -4.46 -9.06
CA LEU A 88 8.93 -5.86 -8.91
C LEU A 88 10.39 -6.15 -9.29
N GLY A 89 11.09 -5.17 -9.82
CA GLY A 89 12.52 -5.28 -10.14
C GLY A 89 12.83 -6.06 -11.41
N GLU A 90 11.84 -6.30 -12.25
CA GLU A 90 12.09 -6.93 -13.54
C GLU A 90 12.77 -5.95 -14.49
N ILE A 91 13.56 -6.48 -15.40
CA ILE A 91 14.33 -5.68 -16.37
C ILE A 91 13.69 -5.85 -17.75
N LEU A 92 13.39 -4.72 -18.39
CA LEU A 92 12.94 -4.73 -19.79
C LEU A 92 14.18 -4.62 -20.68
N ASP A 93 14.48 -5.67 -21.43
CA ASP A 93 15.68 -5.69 -22.26
C ASP A 93 15.46 -4.91 -23.57
N ASN A 94 16.51 -4.80 -24.38
CA ASN A 94 16.47 -4.01 -25.61
C ASN A 94 15.52 -4.59 -26.67
N ASN A 95 15.12 -5.84 -26.50
CA ASN A 95 14.18 -6.51 -27.41
C ASN A 95 12.73 -6.43 -26.91
N GLY A 96 12.49 -5.74 -25.80
CA GLY A 96 11.15 -5.62 -25.23
C GLY A 96 10.73 -6.82 -24.40
N VAL A 97 11.68 -7.59 -23.88
CA VAL A 97 11.42 -8.78 -23.08
C VAL A 97 11.61 -8.47 -21.59
N LEU A 98 10.63 -8.83 -20.77
CA LEU A 98 10.75 -8.71 -19.31
C LEU A 98 11.56 -9.88 -18.76
N VAL A 99 12.62 -9.56 -18.03
CA VAL A 99 13.54 -10.54 -17.46
C VAL A 99 13.48 -10.46 -15.93
N GLU A 100 13.18 -11.59 -15.30
CA GLU A 100 13.18 -11.71 -13.84
C GLU A 100 14.54 -12.24 -13.37
N ARG A 101 15.11 -11.56 -12.38
CA ARG A 101 16.39 -11.98 -11.78
C ARG A 101 16.20 -12.21 -10.28
N ASN A 102 17.05 -13.05 -9.72
CA ASN A 102 17.00 -13.37 -8.29
C ASN A 102 17.76 -12.36 -7.40
N ASP A 103 18.46 -11.42 -8.02
CA ASP A 103 19.32 -10.47 -7.30
C ASP A 103 18.81 -9.03 -7.36
N THR A 104 17.52 -8.83 -7.66
CA THR A 104 16.94 -7.50 -7.77
C THR A 104 16.43 -6.99 -6.42
N GLU A 105 16.57 -5.68 -6.23
CA GLU A 105 15.99 -5.00 -5.07
C GLU A 105 14.56 -4.58 -5.39
N LEU A 106 13.65 -4.89 -4.48
CA LEU A 106 12.25 -4.46 -4.60
C LEU A 106 12.13 -2.99 -4.18
N ALA A 107 11.39 -2.22 -4.95
CA ALA A 107 11.14 -0.82 -4.64
C ALA A 107 9.93 -0.68 -3.72
N GLN A 108 9.91 0.39 -2.95
CA GLN A 108 8.78 0.73 -2.10
C GLN A 108 7.91 1.77 -2.80
N PHE A 109 6.62 1.73 -2.51
CA PHE A 109 5.63 2.58 -3.20
C PHE A 109 4.44 2.86 -2.30
N ALA A 110 3.69 3.90 -2.64
CA ALA A 110 2.38 4.15 -2.06
C ALA A 110 1.32 3.48 -2.92
N LEU A 111 0.31 2.89 -2.29
CA LEU A 111 -0.83 2.29 -2.96
C LEU A 111 -2.08 3.09 -2.61
N MET A 112 -2.76 3.61 -3.63
CA MET A 112 -3.97 4.41 -3.48
C MET A 112 -5.13 3.68 -4.14
N PHE A 113 -6.28 3.64 -3.49
CA PHE A 113 -7.38 2.81 -3.99
C PHE A 113 -8.71 3.17 -3.34
N GLU A 114 -9.78 2.63 -3.92
CA GLU A 114 -11.12 2.60 -3.32
C GLU A 114 -11.55 1.14 -3.20
N PHE A 115 -12.42 0.86 -2.23
CA PHE A 115 -13.05 -0.46 -2.15
C PHE A 115 -14.23 -0.54 -3.13
N LEU A 116 -14.28 -1.64 -3.86
CA LEU A 116 -15.33 -1.88 -4.85
C LEU A 116 -16.70 -1.94 -4.14
N GLY A 117 -17.65 -1.19 -4.66
CA GLY A 117 -19.00 -1.15 -4.11
C GLY A 117 -19.20 -0.20 -2.94
N ASP A 118 -18.18 0.54 -2.56
CA ASP A 118 -18.32 1.55 -1.51
C ASP A 118 -19.15 2.73 -2.03
N LYS A 119 -20.33 2.92 -1.48
CA LYS A 119 -21.27 3.98 -1.89
C LYS A 119 -20.76 5.38 -1.54
N HIS A 120 -19.87 5.48 -0.57
CA HIS A 120 -19.30 6.76 -0.14
C HIS A 120 -18.03 7.11 -0.91
N HIS A 121 -17.51 6.20 -1.73
CA HIS A 121 -16.30 6.39 -2.54
C HIS A 121 -15.13 6.92 -1.70
N ILE A 122 -14.92 6.30 -0.53
CA ILE A 122 -13.80 6.66 0.34
C ILE A 122 -12.49 6.24 -0.35
N ARG A 123 -11.57 7.19 -0.44
CA ARG A 123 -10.27 6.99 -1.07
C ARG A 123 -9.21 6.73 0.00
N HIS A 124 -8.38 5.73 -0.23
CA HIS A 124 -7.38 5.25 0.73
C HIS A 124 -5.97 5.42 0.18
N VAL A 125 -4.99 5.53 1.06
CA VAL A 125 -3.58 5.43 0.70
C VAL A 125 -2.84 4.67 1.80
N MET A 126 -1.98 3.73 1.38
CA MET A 126 -0.96 3.12 2.23
C MET A 126 0.39 3.62 1.74
N TYR A 127 1.17 4.23 2.63
CA TYR A 127 2.29 5.07 2.22
C TYR A 127 3.57 4.32 1.85
N CYS A 128 3.80 3.15 2.44
CA CYS A 128 5.06 2.45 2.24
C CYS A 128 4.80 0.96 2.05
N CYS A 129 4.55 0.58 0.80
CA CYS A 129 4.26 -0.79 0.43
C CYS A 129 5.43 -1.43 -0.30
N SER A 130 5.55 -2.73 -0.17
CA SER A 130 6.38 -3.56 -1.05
C SER A 130 5.53 -4.71 -1.58
N ALA A 131 5.82 -5.13 -2.79
CA ALA A 131 5.11 -6.24 -3.42
C ALA A 131 6.11 -7.20 -4.01
N SER A 132 5.83 -8.49 -3.87
CA SER A 132 6.71 -9.54 -4.40
C SER A 132 5.89 -10.74 -4.82
N ARG A 133 6.44 -11.52 -5.76
CA ARG A 133 5.83 -12.79 -6.12
C ARG A 133 6.13 -13.80 -5.00
N PRO A 134 5.14 -14.62 -4.61
CA PRO A 134 5.41 -15.65 -3.59
C PRO A 134 6.43 -16.67 -4.11
N ALA A 135 7.23 -17.22 -3.19
CA ALA A 135 8.40 -18.05 -3.53
C ALA A 135 8.05 -19.35 -4.26
N THR A 136 6.90 -19.94 -4.00
CA THR A 136 6.42 -21.13 -4.72
C THR A 136 4.91 -21.24 -4.60
N GLU A 137 4.24 -21.20 -5.73
CA GLU A 137 2.90 -21.76 -5.80
C GLU A 137 2.98 -23.02 -6.67
N SER A 138 2.63 -24.14 -6.07
CA SER A 138 2.37 -25.36 -6.84
C SER A 138 1.09 -25.11 -7.63
N ALA A 139 1.26 -24.78 -8.88
CA ALA A 139 0.13 -24.62 -9.78
C ALA A 139 -0.47 -25.99 -10.06
N THR A 140 -1.54 -26.31 -9.38
CA THR A 140 -2.44 -27.34 -9.87
C THR A 140 -3.17 -26.70 -11.05
N THR A 141 -2.78 -27.15 -12.22
CA THR A 141 -3.46 -26.80 -13.46
C THR A 141 -4.85 -27.44 -13.50
N GLU A 142 -5.82 -26.75 -12.93
CA GLU A 142 -7.20 -27.05 -13.29
C GLU A 142 -7.53 -26.21 -14.52
N GLU A 143 -7.98 -26.88 -15.57
CA GLU A 143 -8.48 -26.21 -16.77
C GLU A 143 -9.75 -25.45 -16.40
N SER A 144 -9.59 -24.21 -15.96
CA SER A 144 -10.75 -23.34 -15.78
C SER A 144 -10.69 -22.22 -16.79
N THR A 145 -11.82 -21.91 -17.37
CA THR A 145 -12.00 -20.79 -18.29
C THR A 145 -12.06 -19.44 -17.55
N GLU A 146 -11.74 -19.44 -16.27
CA GLU A 146 -11.71 -18.22 -15.48
C GLU A 146 -10.44 -17.40 -15.75
N VAL A 147 -10.57 -16.09 -15.70
CA VAL A 147 -9.46 -15.17 -15.84
C VAL A 147 -8.43 -15.49 -14.75
N LYS A 148 -7.24 -15.87 -15.18
CA LYS A 148 -6.15 -16.22 -14.24
C LYS A 148 -5.63 -14.95 -13.60
N THR A 149 -5.79 -14.85 -12.28
CA THR A 149 -5.18 -13.79 -11.50
C THR A 149 -3.91 -14.31 -10.83
N GLU A 150 -2.98 -13.40 -10.60
CA GLU A 150 -1.76 -13.66 -9.88
C GLU A 150 -1.87 -13.01 -8.50
N LYS A 151 -1.32 -13.65 -7.47
CA LYS A 151 -1.27 -13.10 -6.13
C LYS A 151 0.12 -12.60 -5.83
N LEU A 152 0.22 -11.33 -5.47
CA LEU A 152 1.47 -10.75 -4.97
C LEU A 152 1.39 -10.65 -3.45
N THR A 153 2.48 -10.98 -2.78
CA THR A 153 2.60 -10.69 -1.35
C THR A 153 2.78 -9.20 -1.18
N LEU A 154 1.89 -8.57 -0.41
CA LEU A 154 1.91 -7.13 -0.17
C LEU A 154 2.21 -6.88 1.30
N LYS A 155 3.18 -6.03 1.56
CA LYS A 155 3.50 -5.55 2.91
C LYS A 155 3.38 -4.03 2.91
N ALA A 156 2.60 -3.50 3.85
CA ALA A 156 2.50 -2.06 4.08
C ALA A 156 3.10 -1.77 5.45
N THR A 157 4.25 -1.13 5.47
CA THR A 157 4.98 -0.82 6.70
C THR A 157 4.80 0.65 7.07
N PRO A 158 4.98 1.00 8.35
CA PRO A 158 4.98 2.42 8.71
C PRO A 158 6.14 3.16 8.07
N LEU A 159 5.91 4.41 7.69
CA LEU A 159 6.99 5.32 7.36
C LEU A 159 7.84 5.55 8.62
N PRO A 160 9.10 5.99 8.49
CA PRO A 160 9.93 6.32 9.67
C PRO A 160 9.28 7.32 10.62
N THR A 161 8.37 8.16 10.09
CA THR A 161 7.60 9.13 10.90
C THR A 161 6.44 8.49 11.67
N GLY A 162 6.16 7.19 11.43
CA GLY A 162 5.06 6.47 12.05
C GLY A 162 3.77 6.43 11.25
N LEU A 163 3.72 7.13 10.13
CA LEU A 163 2.52 7.20 9.29
C LEU A 163 2.34 5.88 8.53
N VAL A 164 1.15 5.28 8.59
CA VAL A 164 0.87 3.99 7.95
C VAL A 164 -0.07 4.16 6.76
N LYS A 165 -1.25 4.73 6.99
CA LYS A 165 -2.28 4.90 5.97
C LYS A 165 -3.16 6.10 6.30
N SER A 166 -3.85 6.58 5.28
CA SER A 166 -4.86 7.64 5.42
C SER A 166 -6.06 7.31 4.54
N LYS A 167 -7.18 7.92 4.86
CA LYS A 167 -8.39 7.80 4.04
C LYS A 167 -9.17 9.11 4.10
N THR A 168 -9.94 9.34 3.05
CA THR A 168 -10.84 10.50 3.01
C THR A 168 -12.05 10.27 3.90
N THR A 169 -12.69 11.37 4.29
CA THR A 169 -13.95 11.37 5.03
C THR A 169 -14.91 12.33 4.36
N GLU A 170 -16.13 12.45 4.88
CA GLU A 170 -17.10 13.44 4.40
C GLU A 170 -16.63 14.88 4.63
N SER A 171 -15.63 15.07 5.50
CA SER A 171 -15.06 16.40 5.79
C SER A 171 -13.88 16.76 4.89
N THR A 172 -13.41 15.83 4.07
CA THR A 172 -12.27 16.07 3.18
C THR A 172 -12.63 17.15 2.16
N SER A 173 -11.76 18.14 1.98
CA SER A 173 -12.01 19.21 1.00
C SER A 173 -12.06 18.65 -0.42
N ASP A 174 -12.83 19.31 -1.29
CA ASP A 174 -12.95 18.87 -2.68
C ASP A 174 -11.62 18.87 -3.39
N THR A 175 -10.76 19.84 -3.11
CA THR A 175 -9.42 19.92 -3.72
C THR A 175 -8.58 18.69 -3.35
N VAL A 176 -8.54 18.33 -2.08
CA VAL A 176 -7.80 17.16 -1.61
C VAL A 176 -8.40 15.88 -2.22
N TYR A 177 -9.71 15.75 -2.17
CA TYR A 177 -10.40 14.57 -2.68
C TYR A 177 -10.13 14.37 -4.17
N ASN A 178 -10.28 15.43 -4.96
CA ASN A 178 -10.13 15.35 -6.42
C ASN A 178 -8.69 15.08 -6.85
N ASN A 179 -7.72 15.47 -6.03
CA ASN A 179 -6.29 15.27 -6.32
C ASN A 179 -5.72 14.01 -5.65
N TRP A 180 -6.56 13.21 -5.00
CA TRP A 180 -6.09 12.08 -4.18
C TRP A 180 -5.19 11.11 -4.94
N PHE A 181 -5.54 10.79 -6.18
CA PHE A 181 -4.80 9.82 -6.98
C PHE A 181 -3.62 10.43 -7.76
N LYS A 182 -3.44 11.75 -7.70
CA LYS A 182 -2.34 12.40 -8.42
C LYS A 182 -1.00 12.26 -7.70
N THR A 183 -1.03 12.31 -6.38
CA THR A 183 0.15 12.12 -5.54
C THR A 183 -0.30 11.68 -4.14
N PRO A 184 0.48 10.83 -3.46
CA PRO A 184 0.12 10.43 -2.11
C PRO A 184 -0.03 11.64 -1.19
N TYR A 185 -1.15 11.69 -0.48
CA TYR A 185 -1.52 12.82 0.36
C TYR A 185 -0.52 12.98 1.51
N SER A 186 0.02 14.18 1.67
CA SER A 186 0.91 14.51 2.78
C SER A 186 0.07 15.16 3.88
N PRO A 187 -0.14 14.48 5.02
CA PRO A 187 -0.96 15.06 6.06
C PRO A 187 -0.38 16.35 6.61
N SER A 188 -1.24 17.35 6.82
CA SER A 188 -0.84 18.57 7.52
C SER A 188 -0.71 18.26 9.00
N THR A 189 0.33 18.80 9.62
CA THR A 189 0.52 18.68 11.05
C THR A 189 -0.58 19.46 11.76
N GLN A 190 -1.42 18.73 12.51
CA GLN A 190 -2.36 19.39 13.41
C GLN A 190 -1.58 19.96 14.57
N THR A 191 -1.59 21.29 14.68
CA THR A 191 -1.16 21.94 15.93
C THR A 191 -2.19 21.57 16.98
N ALA A 192 -1.77 20.85 18.02
CA ALA A 192 -2.64 20.55 19.15
C ALA A 192 -3.13 21.88 19.72
N THR A 193 -4.42 22.16 19.57
CA THR A 193 -5.03 23.33 20.19
C THR A 193 -5.12 23.04 21.69
N THR A 194 -4.19 23.59 22.45
CA THR A 194 -4.28 23.53 23.89
C THR A 194 -5.41 24.47 24.31
N THR A 195 -6.57 23.90 24.56
CA THR A 195 -7.67 24.67 25.15
C THR A 195 -7.30 24.91 26.60
N THR A 196 -6.74 26.05 26.90
CA THR A 196 -6.55 26.45 28.26
C THR A 196 -7.94 26.78 28.81
N LYS A 197 -8.46 25.87 29.61
CA LYS A 197 -9.63 26.17 30.41
C LYS A 197 -9.20 27.17 31.48
N THR A 198 -9.51 28.41 31.25
CA THR A 198 -9.42 29.42 32.32
C THR A 198 -10.56 29.15 33.28
N SER A 199 -10.23 28.70 34.46
CA SER A 199 -11.19 28.55 35.54
C SER A 199 -11.51 29.93 36.13
#